data_66b23df004195304d766d74f996c92bf
#
_entry.id   66b23df004195304d766d74f996c92bf
#
_cell.length_a   1.000
_cell.length_b   1.000
_cell.length_c   1.000
_cell.angle_alpha   90.00
_cell.angle_beta   90.00
_cell.angle_gamma   90.00
#
_symmetry.space_group_name_H-M   'P 1'
#
loop_
_entity.id
_entity.type
_entity.pdbx_description
1 polymer ?
#
loop_
_entity_poly.entity_id
_entity_poly.type
_entity_poly.pdbx_seq_one_letter_code
_entity_poly.pdbx_strand_id
1 'polypeptide(L)'
;MAEEREITTSLEPPQDIEAEKAVLGSMLQSEDAVMDVTDRLRAEDFYLREHQEIYKAFQDLCRKNVNIDLNTTYSQLRSRHTADFVGGMVYLSRLSDNAIVPGNAKY
;
A
#
# COMPACT_ATOMS: atom_id res chain seq x y z
N MET A 1 3.61 -3.65 34.23
CA MET A 1 3.52 -3.55 33.49
C MET A 1 3.33 -3.53 32.55
N ALA A 2 3.43 -3.54 32.83
CA ALA A 2 3.26 -3.46 31.88
C ALA A 2 3.29 -3.52 30.98
N GLU A 3 3.43 -3.52 31.31
CA GLU A 3 3.52 -3.52 30.46
C GLU A 3 3.48 -3.68 29.59
N GLU A 4 3.48 -3.60 30.00
CA GLU A 4 3.59 -3.57 29.10
C GLU A 4 3.41 -3.62 28.16
N ARG A 5 3.13 -3.45 28.73
CA ARG A 5 3.04 -3.38 27.82
C ARG A 5 3.16 -3.18 26.94
N GLU A 6 3.21 -3.11 27.26
CA GLU A 6 3.44 -2.93 26.44
C GLU A 6 3.86 -2.99 25.67
N ILE A 7 3.87 -2.94 26.26
CA ILE A 7 4.54 -2.93 25.42
C ILE A 7 4.50 -3.32 24.52
N THR A 8 4.41 -3.46 24.77
CA THR A 8 4.53 -3.77 23.81
C THR A 8 4.24 -3.72 22.88
N THR A 9 4.21 -3.32 23.15
CA THR A 9 4.23 -3.23 22.21
C THR A 9 4.35 -3.27 21.50
N SER A 10 4.30 -2.91 21.93
CA SER A 10 4.77 -2.96 21.17
C SER A 10 5.40 -3.36 20.69
N LEU A 11 5.54 -3.44 21.35
CA LEU A 11 6.30 -4.07 20.85
C LEU A 11 6.18 -4.76 19.82
N GLU A 12 5.35 -4.68 19.86
CA GLU A 12 5.29 -5.07 18.57
C GLU A 12 6.27 -4.32 17.77
N PRO A 13 6.77 -4.94 16.78
CA PRO A 13 7.77 -4.20 16.07
C PRO A 13 7.14 -2.93 15.63
N PRO A 14 7.90 -1.91 15.61
CA PRO A 14 7.43 -0.74 14.99
C PRO A 14 6.92 -1.19 13.66
N GLN A 15 5.83 -0.68 13.30
CA GLN A 15 5.24 -1.04 12.06
C GLN A 15 6.26 -0.82 10.99
N ASP A 16 6.35 -1.76 10.11
CA ASP A 16 7.36 -1.69 9.07
C ASP A 16 6.82 -0.87 7.91
N ILE A 17 6.94 0.43 8.05
CA ILE A 17 6.43 1.36 7.04
C ILE A 17 7.09 1.12 5.69
N GLU A 18 8.39 0.82 5.71
CA GLU A 18 9.10 0.58 4.45
C GLU A 18 8.60 -0.68 3.76
N ALA A 19 8.26 -1.71 4.54
CA ALA A 19 7.68 -2.91 3.95
C ALA A 19 6.32 -2.60 3.36
N GLU A 20 5.50 -1.77 4.03
CA GLU A 20 4.22 -1.37 3.48
C GLU A 20 4.38 -0.65 2.16
N LYS A 21 5.35 0.25 2.09
CA LYS A 21 5.63 0.97 0.85
C LYS A 21 6.03 0.02 -0.26
N ALA A 22 6.86 -0.97 0.06
CA ALA A 22 7.31 -1.93 -0.94
C ALA A 22 6.14 -2.75 -1.48
N VAL A 23 5.24 -3.16 -0.60
CA VAL A 23 4.08 -3.93 -1.01
C VAL A 23 3.19 -3.11 -1.95
N LEU A 24 2.86 -1.89 -1.54
CA LEU A 24 2.01 -1.03 -2.36
C LEU A 24 2.67 -0.68 -3.68
N GLY A 25 3.97 -0.41 -3.65
CA GLY A 25 4.71 -0.13 -4.87
C GLY A 25 4.72 -1.31 -5.83
N SER A 26 4.86 -2.52 -5.29
CA SER A 26 4.83 -3.73 -6.11
C SER A 26 3.48 -3.89 -6.79
N MET A 27 2.41 -3.56 -6.10
CA MET A 27 1.08 -3.65 -6.68
C MET A 27 0.90 -2.66 -7.83
N LEU A 28 1.56 -1.51 -7.75
CA LEU A 28 1.54 -0.54 -8.85
C LEU A 28 2.32 -1.03 -10.06
N GLN A 29 3.24 -1.97 -9.86
CA GLN A 29 4.13 -2.43 -10.91
C GLN A 29 3.74 -3.76 -11.53
N SER A 30 2.97 -4.59 -10.80
CA SER A 30 2.81 -5.97 -11.21
C SER A 30 1.42 -6.49 -10.88
N GLU A 31 0.74 -7.05 -11.88
CA GLU A 31 -0.55 -7.69 -11.66
C GLU A 31 -0.43 -8.92 -10.79
N ASP A 32 0.67 -9.64 -10.91
CA ASP A 32 0.89 -10.82 -10.07
C ASP A 32 0.97 -10.41 -8.60
N ALA A 33 1.63 -9.28 -8.33
CA ALA A 33 1.70 -8.77 -6.97
C ALA A 33 0.31 -8.40 -6.45
N VAL A 34 -0.51 -7.79 -7.30
CA VAL A 34 -1.88 -7.45 -6.91
C VAL A 34 -2.63 -8.69 -6.47
N MET A 35 -2.58 -9.73 -7.26
CA MET A 35 -3.31 -10.96 -6.94
C MET A 35 -2.79 -11.60 -5.67
N ASP A 36 -1.47 -11.67 -5.53
CA ASP A 36 -0.87 -12.28 -4.36
C ASP A 36 -1.21 -11.52 -3.08
N VAL A 37 -1.09 -10.20 -3.12
CA VAL A 37 -1.30 -9.38 -1.92
C VAL A 37 -2.78 -9.35 -1.54
N THR A 38 -3.68 -9.21 -2.51
CA THR A 38 -5.10 -9.12 -2.18
C THR A 38 -5.64 -10.43 -1.62
N ASP A 39 -4.98 -11.55 -1.88
CA ASP A 39 -5.36 -12.82 -1.27
C ASP A 39 -4.94 -12.90 0.20
N ARG A 40 -3.98 -12.10 0.63
CA ARG A 40 -3.37 -12.25 1.94
C ARG A 40 -3.65 -11.12 2.90
N LEU A 41 -3.83 -9.90 2.38
CA LEU A 41 -3.91 -8.72 3.23
C LEU A 41 -5.24 -8.02 3.10
N ARG A 42 -5.60 -7.35 4.19
CA ARG A 42 -6.74 -6.46 4.21
C ARG A 42 -6.24 -5.05 4.44
N ALA A 43 -7.12 -4.06 4.16
CA ALA A 43 -6.73 -2.66 4.35
C ALA A 43 -6.28 -2.39 5.78
N GLU A 44 -6.96 -2.98 6.74
CA GLU A 44 -6.63 -2.72 8.15
C GLU A 44 -5.31 -3.33 8.58
N ASP A 45 -4.70 -4.17 7.74
CA ASP A 45 -3.38 -4.71 8.04
C ASP A 45 -2.28 -3.67 7.84
N PHE A 46 -2.58 -2.58 7.15
CA PHE A 46 -1.60 -1.50 6.98
C PHE A 46 -1.67 -0.57 8.18
N TYR A 47 -0.52 -0.18 8.66
CA TYR A 47 -0.45 0.69 9.83
C TYR A 47 -0.83 2.14 9.50
N LEU A 48 -0.27 2.68 8.42
CA LEU A 48 -0.56 4.06 8.06
C LEU A 48 -1.93 4.18 7.43
N ARG A 49 -2.69 5.17 7.89
CA ARG A 49 -4.01 5.43 7.33
C ARG A 49 -3.93 5.74 5.85
N GLU A 50 -2.89 6.45 5.45
CA GLU A 50 -2.66 6.76 4.05
C GLU A 50 -2.54 5.48 3.23
N HIS A 51 -1.80 4.50 3.75
CA HIS A 51 -1.62 3.23 3.06
C HIS A 51 -2.92 2.43 3.02
N GLN A 52 -3.71 2.51 4.09
CA GLN A 52 -5.01 1.85 4.11
C GLN A 52 -5.89 2.40 2.99
N GLU A 53 -5.88 3.71 2.81
CA GLU A 53 -6.71 4.32 1.77
C GLU A 53 -6.22 3.95 0.37
N ILE A 54 -4.92 3.90 0.17
CA ILE A 54 -4.37 3.48 -1.12
C ILE A 54 -4.79 2.03 -1.41
N TYR A 55 -4.67 1.16 -0.41
CA TYR A 55 -5.04 -0.23 -0.59
C TYR A 55 -6.54 -0.38 -0.90
N LYS A 56 -7.38 0.41 -0.23
CA LYS A 56 -8.81 0.40 -0.54
C LYS A 56 -9.09 0.81 -1.97
N ALA A 57 -8.33 1.78 -2.48
CA ALA A 57 -8.47 2.19 -3.88
C ALA A 57 -8.09 1.03 -4.80
N PHE A 58 -7.02 0.31 -4.47
CA PHE A 58 -6.65 -0.88 -5.25
C PHE A 58 -7.78 -1.90 -5.24
N GLN A 59 -8.39 -2.13 -4.08
CA GLN A 59 -9.50 -3.08 -3.99
C GLN A 59 -10.69 -2.64 -4.85
N ASP A 60 -10.98 -1.33 -4.85
CA ASP A 60 -12.04 -0.81 -5.70
C ASP A 60 -11.76 -1.08 -7.18
N LEU A 61 -10.51 -0.84 -7.59
CA LEU A 61 -10.13 -1.06 -8.99
C LEU A 61 -10.24 -2.52 -9.37
N CYS A 62 -9.85 -3.41 -8.46
CA CYS A 62 -10.00 -4.85 -8.70
C CYS A 62 -11.46 -5.22 -8.90
N ARG A 63 -12.34 -4.68 -8.07
CA ARG A 63 -13.77 -4.98 -8.19
C ARG A 63 -14.35 -4.46 -9.49
N LYS A 64 -13.80 -3.34 -9.98
CA LYS A 64 -14.25 -2.76 -11.25
C LYS A 64 -13.58 -3.43 -12.44
N ASN A 65 -12.65 -4.32 -12.19
CA ASN A 65 -11.89 -4.98 -13.24
C ASN A 65 -11.06 -3.98 -14.03
N VAL A 66 -10.53 -2.98 -13.33
CA VAL A 66 -9.69 -1.94 -13.92
C VAL A 66 -8.25 -2.19 -13.49
N ASN A 67 -7.35 -2.09 -14.45
CA ASN A 67 -5.93 -2.30 -14.17
C ASN A 67 -5.40 -1.26 -13.19
N ILE A 68 -4.56 -1.68 -12.27
CA ILE A 68 -3.97 -0.79 -11.28
C ILE A 68 -2.70 -0.18 -11.84
N ASP A 69 -2.68 1.15 -11.91
CA ASP A 69 -1.48 1.90 -12.24
C ASP A 69 -1.57 3.27 -11.55
N LEU A 70 -0.60 4.12 -11.78
CA LEU A 70 -0.57 5.43 -11.12
C LEU A 70 -1.81 6.25 -11.42
N ASN A 71 -2.21 6.27 -12.68
CA ASN A 71 -3.33 7.10 -13.09
C ASN A 71 -4.67 6.58 -12.57
N THR A 72 -4.90 5.28 -12.68
CA THR A 72 -6.17 4.71 -12.22
C THR A 72 -6.28 4.80 -10.71
N THR A 73 -5.16 4.61 -10.01
CA THR A 73 -5.13 4.70 -8.56
C THR A 73 -5.43 6.12 -8.11
N TYR A 74 -4.78 7.09 -8.74
CA TYR A 74 -5.01 8.48 -8.40
C TYR A 74 -6.46 8.88 -8.64
N SER A 75 -7.00 8.46 -9.78
CA SER A 75 -8.39 8.74 -10.11
C SER A 75 -9.34 8.14 -9.08
N GLN A 76 -9.06 6.90 -8.67
CA GLN A 76 -9.91 6.23 -7.68
C GLN A 76 -9.81 6.92 -6.32
N LEU A 77 -8.61 7.37 -5.93
CA LEU A 77 -8.46 8.10 -4.68
C LEU A 77 -9.21 9.42 -4.71
N ARG A 78 -9.23 10.07 -5.86
CA ARG A 78 -10.03 11.30 -6.00
C ARG A 78 -11.52 11.00 -5.83
N SER A 79 -11.98 9.91 -6.40
CA SER A 79 -13.38 9.50 -6.22
C SER A 79 -13.72 9.24 -4.76
N ARG A 80 -12.75 8.76 -4.01
CA ARG A 80 -12.94 8.49 -2.58
C ARG A 80 -12.68 9.73 -1.73
N HIS A 81 -12.28 10.83 -2.36
CA HIS A 81 -11.94 12.08 -1.66
C HIS A 81 -10.76 11.92 -0.71
N THR A 82 -9.83 11.04 -1.05
CA THR A 82 -8.65 10.78 -0.22
C THR A 82 -7.35 11.05 -0.96
N ALA A 83 -7.39 11.58 -2.17
CA ALA A 83 -6.17 11.78 -2.95
C ALA A 83 -5.18 12.70 -2.22
N ASP A 84 -5.66 13.82 -1.69
CA ASP A 84 -4.78 14.75 -0.99
C ASP A 84 -4.28 14.16 0.33
N PHE A 85 -5.14 13.43 1.01
CA PHE A 85 -4.78 12.82 2.29
C PHE A 85 -3.60 11.86 2.13
N VAL A 86 -3.56 11.10 1.03
CA VAL A 86 -2.49 10.13 0.85
C VAL A 86 -1.21 10.75 0.29
N GLY A 87 -1.24 12.00 -0.12
CA GLY A 87 -0.07 12.66 -0.67
C GLY A 87 -0.08 12.82 -2.17
N GLY A 88 -1.19 12.54 -2.80
CA GLY A 88 -1.40 12.77 -4.22
C GLY A 88 -0.51 11.93 -5.12
N MET A 89 -0.41 12.37 -6.35
CA MET A 89 0.36 11.64 -7.37
C MET A 89 1.83 11.54 -7.00
N VAL A 90 2.37 12.56 -6.32
CA VAL A 90 3.78 12.55 -5.93
C VAL A 90 4.09 11.35 -5.03
N TYR A 91 3.24 11.13 -4.05
CA TYR A 91 3.47 10.01 -3.15
C TYR A 91 3.31 8.67 -3.86
N LEU A 92 2.31 8.56 -4.72
CA LEU A 92 2.10 7.34 -5.49
C LEU A 92 3.30 7.04 -6.38
N SER A 93 3.87 8.08 -6.99
CA SER A 93 5.05 7.91 -7.83
C SER A 93 6.24 7.40 -7.01
N ARG A 94 6.38 7.91 -5.79
CA ARG A 94 7.46 7.45 -4.92
C ARG A 94 7.28 6.00 -4.53
N LEU A 95 6.04 5.58 -4.27
CA LEU A 95 5.78 4.17 -3.97
C LEU A 95 6.17 3.30 -5.14
N SER A 96 5.82 3.70 -6.34
CA SER A 96 6.14 2.94 -7.54
C SER A 96 7.64 2.83 -7.73
N ASP A 97 8.36 3.94 -7.49
CA ASP A 97 9.81 3.96 -7.65
C ASP A 97 10.52 3.08 -6.63
N ASN A 98 9.91 2.89 -5.47
CA ASN A 98 10.52 2.09 -4.40
C ASN A 98 10.12 0.63 -4.46
N ALA A 99 9.36 0.24 -5.49
CA ALA A 99 8.90 -1.13 -5.57
C ALA A 99 10.07 -2.08 -5.74
N ILE A 100 9.96 -3.24 -5.08
CA ILE A 100 10.93 -4.30 -5.26
C ILE A 100 10.43 -5.18 -6.38
N VAL A 101 11.13 -5.14 -7.50
CA VAL A 101 10.77 -5.91 -8.67
C VAL A 101 11.86 -6.96 -8.88
N PRO A 102 11.49 -8.22 -9.15
CA PRO A 102 12.48 -9.27 -9.21
C PRO A 102 13.68 -8.96 -10.10
N GLY A 103 13.47 -8.33 -11.23
CA GLY A 103 14.58 -8.01 -12.11
C GLY A 103 15.50 -6.95 -11.55
N ASN A 104 15.01 -6.12 -10.64
CA ASN A 104 15.80 -5.04 -10.05
C ASN A 104 16.48 -5.47 -8.75
N ALA A 105 15.96 -6.48 -8.13
CA ALA A 105 16.39 -6.82 -6.78
C ALA A 105 17.85 -7.23 -6.71
N LYS A 106 18.43 -7.58 -7.81
CA LYS A 106 19.81 -8.04 -7.82
C LYS A 106 20.81 -6.92 -7.93
N TYR A 107 20.40 -5.72 -8.06
CA TYR A 107 21.31 -4.59 -8.05
C TYR A 107 21.44 -4.03 -6.67
#